data_e2423feb52638e4a32c3145928e99799
#
_entry.id   e2423feb52638e4a32c3145928e99799
#
_cell.length_a   1.000
_cell.length_b   1.000
_cell.length_c   1.000
_cell.angle_alpha   90.00
_cell.angle_beta   90.00
_cell.angle_gamma   90.00
#
_symmetry.space_group_name_H-M   'P 1'
#
loop_
_entity.id
_entity.type
_entity.pdbx_description
1 polymer ?
#
loop_
_entity_poly.entity_id
_entity_poly.type
_entity_poly.pdbx_seq_one_letter_code
_entity_poly.pdbx_strand_id
1 'polypeptide(L)'
;MTTEEAACTGIGWHQEQEQEQRREQGQELELDVFAQLCPSREMFAELADKWSLLILMNLAACGPQRFSELQRGIGGVSRKMLTQSLRTLERNGLVRRTVFPETPPRVVYDLLPLGRELAELVCPLGRWTERRAQQMLAAREEFDAAHAEA
;
A
#
# COMPACT_ATOMS: atom_id res chain seq x y z
N MET A 1 -39.46 -0.17 -18.24
CA MET A 1 -38.23 -0.89 -17.87
C MET A 1 -37.10 0.11 -17.86
N THR A 2 -36.87 0.71 -16.71
CA THR A 2 -35.81 1.67 -16.49
C THR A 2 -34.61 0.91 -15.94
N THR A 3 -33.57 0.84 -16.75
CA THR A 3 -32.26 0.35 -16.34
C THR A 3 -31.69 1.39 -15.38
N GLU A 4 -31.69 1.11 -14.10
CA GLU A 4 -30.93 1.89 -13.13
C GLU A 4 -29.44 1.66 -13.42
N GLU A 5 -28.84 2.62 -14.09
CA GLU A 5 -27.42 2.86 -14.00
C GLU A 5 -27.10 3.16 -12.52
N ALA A 6 -26.63 2.14 -11.82
CA ALA A 6 -25.96 2.36 -10.55
C ALA A 6 -24.65 3.11 -10.85
N ALA A 7 -24.78 4.41 -10.95
CA ALA A 7 -23.63 5.29 -10.91
C ALA A 7 -22.85 5.00 -9.62
N CYS A 8 -21.60 4.62 -9.74
CA CYS A 8 -20.63 4.72 -8.65
C CYS A 8 -20.36 6.20 -8.33
N THR A 9 -21.43 6.93 -8.09
CA THR A 9 -21.42 8.29 -7.58
C THR A 9 -21.48 8.18 -6.07
N GLY A 10 -20.35 8.21 -5.43
CA GLY A 10 -20.42 8.30 -3.97
C GLY A 10 -19.26 7.74 -3.20
N ILE A 11 -18.10 7.66 -3.79
CA ILE A 11 -16.91 7.71 -2.98
C ILE A 11 -16.41 9.16 -3.04
N GLY A 12 -17.25 10.06 -2.60
CA GLY A 12 -16.90 11.42 -2.25
C GLY A 12 -16.12 11.40 -0.95
N TRP A 13 -14.94 10.86 -1.02
CA TRP A 13 -14.04 10.73 0.10
C TRP A 13 -13.38 12.06 0.32
N HIS A 14 -13.96 12.84 1.26
CA HIS A 14 -13.31 14.03 1.83
C HIS A 14 -12.93 15.17 0.89
N GLN A 15 -13.61 15.33 -0.24
CA GLN A 15 -13.34 16.42 -1.17
C GLN A 15 -13.62 17.80 -0.59
N GLU A 16 -14.56 17.93 0.35
CA GLU A 16 -14.94 19.23 0.87
C GLU A 16 -13.99 19.79 1.93
N GLN A 17 -13.39 18.94 2.75
CA GLN A 17 -12.46 19.41 3.81
C GLN A 17 -11.02 19.60 3.31
N GLU A 18 -10.61 18.85 2.29
CA GLU A 18 -9.28 19.02 1.69
C GLU A 18 -9.22 20.17 0.69
N GLN A 19 -10.32 20.53 0.05
CA GLN A 19 -10.37 21.67 -0.87
C GLN A 19 -10.19 23.02 -0.16
N GLU A 20 -10.64 23.14 1.08
CA GLU A 20 -10.53 24.38 1.84
C GLU A 20 -9.10 24.66 2.31
N GLN A 21 -8.33 23.63 2.63
CA GLN A 21 -6.92 23.75 3.00
C GLN A 21 -5.96 23.94 1.81
N ARG A 22 -6.37 23.58 0.60
CA ARG A 22 -5.55 23.73 -0.61
C ARG A 22 -5.67 25.06 -1.31
N ARG A 23 -6.75 25.81 -1.05
CA ARG A 23 -6.92 27.17 -1.59
C ARG A 23 -5.89 28.18 -1.12
N GLU A 24 -5.20 27.89 -0.03
CA GLU A 24 -4.16 28.77 0.51
C GLU A 24 -2.76 28.57 -0.08
N GLN A 25 -2.52 27.53 -0.89
CA GLN A 25 -1.18 27.20 -1.43
C GLN A 25 -1.06 27.30 -2.96
N GLY A 26 -1.96 27.94 -3.65
CA GLY A 26 -1.73 28.54 -4.98
C GLY A 26 -1.44 27.61 -6.17
N GLN A 27 -1.60 26.27 -6.07
CA GLN A 27 -1.57 25.38 -7.22
C GLN A 27 -2.36 24.11 -6.90
N GLU A 28 -3.65 24.15 -7.20
CA GLU A 28 -4.54 22.97 -7.09
C GLU A 28 -4.18 21.99 -8.20
N LEU A 29 -3.40 20.96 -7.87
CA LEU A 29 -3.26 19.80 -8.73
C LEU A 29 -4.49 18.93 -8.53
N GLU A 30 -5.43 18.94 -9.47
CA GLU A 30 -6.55 18.00 -9.45
C GLU A 30 -6.01 16.58 -9.63
N LEU A 31 -6.01 15.80 -8.55
CA LEU A 31 -5.54 14.42 -8.54
C LEU A 31 -6.73 13.47 -8.51
N ASP A 32 -6.84 12.62 -9.52
CA ASP A 32 -7.87 11.60 -9.65
C ASP A 32 -7.21 10.25 -9.98
N VAL A 33 -7.33 9.29 -9.06
CA VAL A 33 -6.77 7.94 -9.24
C VAL A 33 -7.41 7.15 -10.38
N PHE A 34 -8.58 7.55 -10.84
CA PHE A 34 -9.26 6.94 -11.98
C PHE A 34 -8.80 7.52 -13.33
N ALA A 35 -8.21 8.70 -13.33
CA ALA A 35 -7.69 9.31 -14.55
C ALA A 35 -6.38 8.64 -14.99
N GLN A 36 -6.35 8.14 -16.23
CA GLN A 36 -5.24 7.33 -16.75
C GLN A 36 -3.87 8.01 -16.67
N LEU A 37 -3.82 9.32 -16.91
CA LEU A 37 -2.58 10.10 -16.95
C LEU A 37 -2.30 10.86 -15.65
N CYS A 38 -3.09 10.64 -14.61
CA CYS A 38 -2.89 11.32 -13.35
C CYS A 38 -1.73 10.70 -12.56
N PRO A 39 -0.79 11.50 -12.02
CA PRO A 39 0.32 11.01 -11.21
C PRO A 39 -0.11 10.20 -9.99
N SER A 40 -1.27 10.51 -9.39
CA SER A 40 -1.80 9.77 -8.25
C SER A 40 -2.14 8.31 -8.58
N ARG A 41 -2.54 8.02 -9.81
CA ARG A 41 -2.78 6.64 -10.26
C ARG A 41 -1.49 5.82 -10.33
N GLU A 42 -0.43 6.40 -10.83
CA GLU A 42 0.89 5.75 -10.86
C GLU A 42 1.40 5.49 -9.45
N MET A 43 1.32 6.48 -8.57
CA MET A 43 1.68 6.35 -7.16
C MET A 43 0.85 5.27 -6.47
N PHE A 44 -0.46 5.26 -6.69
CA PHE A 44 -1.35 4.24 -6.15
C PHE A 44 -0.94 2.83 -6.59
N ALA A 45 -0.61 2.64 -7.88
CA ALA A 45 -0.15 1.36 -8.41
C ALA A 45 1.18 0.91 -7.79
N GLU A 46 2.13 1.83 -7.61
CA GLU A 46 3.40 1.54 -6.95
C GLU A 46 3.22 1.13 -5.49
N LEU A 47 2.33 1.81 -4.76
CA LEU A 47 2.08 1.54 -3.35
C LEU A 47 1.24 0.28 -3.12
N ALA A 48 0.36 -0.06 -4.05
CA ALA A 48 -0.50 -1.26 -3.97
C ALA A 48 0.25 -2.57 -4.30
N ASP A 49 1.55 -2.51 -4.52
CA ASP A 49 2.38 -3.69 -4.66
C ASP A 49 2.42 -4.53 -3.37
N LYS A 50 2.30 -5.84 -3.51
CA LYS A 50 2.28 -6.78 -2.39
C LYS A 50 3.44 -6.58 -1.42
N TRP A 51 4.65 -6.46 -1.94
CA TRP A 51 5.84 -6.34 -1.10
C TRP A 51 5.91 -5.00 -0.38
N SER A 52 5.52 -3.92 -1.04
CA SER A 52 5.42 -2.59 -0.42
C SER A 52 4.43 -2.59 0.74
N LEU A 53 3.24 -3.18 0.57
CA LEU A 53 2.25 -3.29 1.63
C LEU A 53 2.76 -4.12 2.82
N LEU A 54 3.40 -5.26 2.56
CA LEU A 54 3.95 -6.12 3.61
C LEU A 54 5.11 -5.47 4.37
N ILE A 55 5.96 -4.70 3.69
CA ILE A 55 7.03 -3.92 4.33
C ILE A 55 6.44 -2.88 5.29
N LEU A 56 5.45 -2.12 4.84
CA LEU A 56 4.78 -1.10 5.66
C LEU A 56 4.16 -1.72 6.92
N MET A 57 3.46 -2.85 6.76
CA MET A 57 2.86 -3.57 7.88
C MET A 57 3.92 -4.09 8.86
N ASN A 58 5.01 -4.65 8.35
CA ASN A 58 6.08 -5.19 9.17
C ASN A 58 6.81 -4.09 9.96
N LEU A 59 7.16 -2.96 9.32
CA LEU A 59 7.77 -1.81 9.99
C LEU A 59 6.83 -1.16 11.02
N ALA A 60 5.52 -1.14 10.75
CA ALA A 60 4.53 -0.64 11.70
C ALA A 60 4.42 -1.53 12.95
N ALA A 61 4.50 -2.85 12.77
CA ALA A 61 4.38 -3.81 13.87
C ALA A 61 5.66 -3.95 14.69
N CYS A 62 6.83 -3.93 14.05
CA CYS A 62 8.11 -4.26 14.68
C CYS A 62 9.02 -3.05 14.91
N GLY A 63 8.66 -1.87 14.36
CA GLY A 63 9.52 -0.68 14.39
C GLY A 63 10.70 -0.74 13.42
N PRO A 64 11.75 0.05 13.65
CA PRO A 64 12.93 0.09 12.79
C PRO A 64 13.59 -1.26 12.64
N GLN A 65 13.97 -1.64 11.41
CA GLN A 65 14.56 -2.94 11.10
C GLN A 65 15.69 -2.87 10.09
N ARG A 66 16.61 -3.80 10.20
CA ARG A 66 17.64 -4.06 9.20
C ARG A 66 17.06 -4.83 8.02
N PHE A 67 17.75 -4.79 6.89
CA PHE A 67 17.36 -5.52 5.68
C PHE A 67 17.12 -7.01 5.94
N SER A 68 18.04 -7.67 6.66
CA SER A 68 17.94 -9.10 6.99
C SER A 68 16.74 -9.42 7.90
N GLU A 69 16.39 -8.53 8.80
CA GLU A 69 15.22 -8.67 9.68
C GLU A 69 13.92 -8.57 8.90
N LEU A 70 13.83 -7.58 8.00
CA LEU A 70 12.70 -7.45 7.07
C LEU A 70 12.55 -8.67 6.17
N GLN A 71 13.65 -9.18 5.62
CA GLN A 71 13.61 -10.35 4.75
C GLN A 71 13.14 -11.60 5.49
N ARG A 72 13.53 -11.78 6.75
CA ARG A 72 13.05 -12.88 7.59
C ARG A 72 11.61 -12.72 8.02
N GLY A 73 11.21 -11.48 8.32
CA GLY A 73 9.85 -11.16 8.77
C GLY A 73 8.80 -11.24 7.65
N ILE A 74 9.23 -11.11 6.41
CA ILE A 74 8.35 -11.17 5.23
C ILE A 74 8.66 -12.45 4.45
N GLY A 75 7.85 -13.49 4.67
CA GLY A 75 8.05 -14.78 4.04
C GLY A 75 8.05 -14.75 2.52
N GLY A 76 9.03 -15.38 1.90
CA GLY A 76 9.09 -15.57 0.44
C GLY A 76 9.58 -14.37 -0.36
N VAL A 77 9.90 -13.24 0.24
CA VAL A 77 10.46 -12.11 -0.49
C VAL A 77 11.92 -12.37 -0.88
N SER A 78 12.24 -12.19 -2.16
CA SER A 78 13.61 -12.25 -2.63
C SER A 78 14.38 -10.98 -2.26
N ARG A 79 15.71 -11.10 -2.21
CA ARG A 79 16.58 -9.95 -1.96
C ARG A 79 16.38 -8.84 -2.99
N LYS A 80 16.21 -9.21 -4.27
CA LYS A 80 15.94 -8.29 -5.37
C LYS A 80 14.61 -7.53 -5.18
N MET A 81 13.53 -8.26 -4.88
CA MET A 81 12.21 -7.66 -4.70
C MET A 81 12.15 -6.76 -3.47
N LEU A 82 12.75 -7.20 -2.35
CA LEU A 82 12.82 -6.39 -1.14
C LEU A 82 13.59 -5.09 -1.37
N THR A 83 14.74 -5.16 -2.04
CA THR A 83 15.54 -3.99 -2.40
C THR A 83 14.75 -3.02 -3.27
N GLN A 84 14.06 -3.54 -4.28
CA GLN A 84 13.27 -2.73 -5.21
C GLN A 84 12.10 -2.03 -4.51
N SER A 85 11.34 -2.76 -3.70
CA SER A 85 10.20 -2.21 -2.96
C SER A 85 10.65 -1.19 -1.90
N LEU A 86 11.74 -1.44 -1.19
CA LEU A 86 12.31 -0.46 -0.24
C LEU A 86 12.74 0.83 -0.93
N ARG A 87 13.34 0.74 -2.13
CA ARG A 87 13.69 1.93 -2.91
C ARG A 87 12.47 2.73 -3.36
N THR A 88 11.41 2.04 -3.78
CA THR A 88 10.15 2.68 -4.15
C THR A 88 9.54 3.41 -2.95
N LEU A 89 9.50 2.78 -1.79
CA LEU A 89 8.98 3.40 -0.57
C LEU A 89 9.84 4.58 -0.09
N GLU A 90 11.15 4.46 -0.17
CA GLU A 90 12.09 5.55 0.15
C GLU A 90 11.92 6.73 -0.82
N ARG A 91 11.85 6.47 -2.13
CA ARG A 91 11.61 7.49 -3.16
C ARG A 91 10.32 8.26 -2.94
N ASN A 92 9.28 7.60 -2.49
CA ASN A 92 7.97 8.21 -2.20
C ASN A 92 7.88 8.85 -0.81
N GLY A 93 8.97 8.91 -0.05
CA GLY A 93 9.00 9.56 1.26
C GLY A 93 8.25 8.82 2.37
N LEU A 94 8.05 7.50 2.23
CA LEU A 94 7.34 6.66 3.18
C LEU A 94 8.26 5.96 4.17
N VAL A 95 9.47 5.64 3.73
CA VAL A 95 10.50 4.92 4.48
C VAL A 95 11.80 5.71 4.44
N ARG A 96 12.47 5.76 5.56
CA ARG A 96 13.83 6.31 5.70
C ARG A 96 14.83 5.18 5.78
N ARG A 97 15.89 5.31 5.01
CA ARG A 97 17.07 4.46 5.09
C ARG A 97 18.18 5.20 5.80
N THR A 98 18.64 4.68 6.92
CA THR A 98 19.74 5.26 7.71
C THR A 98 20.94 4.34 7.68
N VAL A 99 22.10 4.87 7.30
CA VAL A 99 23.37 4.14 7.32
C VAL A 99 24.15 4.60 8.54
N PHE A 100 24.52 3.65 9.41
CA PHE A 100 25.40 3.92 10.54
C PHE A 100 26.82 3.54 10.16
N PRO A 101 27.80 4.45 10.38
CA PRO A 101 29.21 4.26 10.01
C PRO A 101 29.90 3.30 10.97
N GLU A 102 29.53 2.06 10.94
CA GLU A 102 30.13 0.95 11.70
C GLU A 102 30.90 0.04 10.73
N THR A 103 31.66 -0.90 11.28
CA THR A 103 32.37 -1.91 10.46
C THR A 103 31.88 -3.31 10.88
N PRO A 104 31.09 -4.02 10.05
CA PRO A 104 30.50 -3.58 8.77
C PRO A 104 29.40 -2.51 8.94
N PRO A 105 29.07 -1.71 7.89
CA PRO A 105 28.04 -0.70 7.98
C PRO A 105 26.69 -1.30 8.34
N ARG A 106 25.99 -0.64 9.28
CA ARG A 106 24.63 -1.02 9.67
C ARG A 106 23.62 -0.13 8.95
N VAL A 107 22.70 -0.73 8.24
CA VAL A 107 21.59 -0.04 7.55
C VAL A 107 20.28 -0.38 8.22
N VAL A 108 19.52 0.63 8.60
CA VAL A 108 18.21 0.50 9.25
C VAL A 108 17.15 1.22 8.44
N TYR A 109 16.01 0.57 8.28
CA TYR A 109 14.82 1.12 7.65
C TYR A 109 13.77 1.44 8.71
N ASP A 110 13.12 2.58 8.57
CA ASP A 110 12.07 3.05 9.49
C ASP A 110 10.99 3.80 8.72
N LEU A 111 9.77 3.80 9.26
CA LEU A 111 8.67 4.57 8.70
C LEU A 111 8.85 6.06 8.95
N LEU A 112 8.71 6.85 7.89
CA LEU A 112 8.50 8.29 7.99
C LEU A 112 7.03 8.58 8.37
N PRO A 113 6.68 9.81 8.80
CA PRO A 113 5.31 10.15 9.17
C PRO A 113 4.27 9.78 8.11
N LEU A 114 4.56 10.05 6.84
CA LEU A 114 3.71 9.68 5.70
C LEU A 114 3.56 8.16 5.56
N GLY A 115 4.62 7.41 5.83
CA GLY A 115 4.59 5.94 5.83
C GLY A 115 3.75 5.38 6.98
N ARG A 116 3.75 6.01 8.14
CA ARG A 116 2.88 5.63 9.27
C ARG A 116 1.42 5.87 8.96
N GLU A 117 1.10 6.99 8.35
CA GLU A 117 -0.24 7.31 7.87
C GLU A 117 -0.78 6.24 6.91
N LEU A 118 0.03 5.84 5.92
CA LEU A 118 -0.33 4.77 5.01
C LEU A 118 -0.45 3.42 5.72
N ALA A 119 0.43 3.10 6.66
CA ALA A 119 0.36 1.87 7.43
C ALA A 119 -0.94 1.77 8.27
N GLU A 120 -1.47 2.87 8.77
CA GLU A 120 -2.77 2.92 9.45
C GLU A 120 -3.93 2.50 8.56
N LEU A 121 -3.82 2.68 7.26
CA LEU A 121 -4.80 2.20 6.27
C LEU A 121 -4.56 0.75 5.88
N VAL A 122 -3.31 0.36 5.71
CA VAL A 122 -2.90 -0.95 5.20
C VAL A 122 -3.03 -2.05 6.26
N CYS A 123 -2.66 -1.78 7.50
CA CYS A 123 -2.73 -2.77 8.58
C CYS A 123 -4.15 -3.29 8.83
N PRO A 124 -5.20 -2.46 8.85
CA PRO A 124 -6.57 -2.95 8.92
C PRO A 124 -6.97 -3.83 7.74
N LEU A 125 -6.49 -3.52 6.53
CA LEU A 125 -6.73 -4.34 5.34
C LEU A 125 -6.11 -5.73 5.48
N GLY A 126 -4.86 -5.80 5.95
CA GLY A 126 -4.19 -7.07 6.23
C GLY A 126 -4.96 -7.93 7.24
N ARG A 127 -5.34 -7.33 8.36
CA ARG A 127 -6.16 -8.02 9.38
C ARG A 127 -7.53 -8.47 8.86
N TRP A 128 -8.17 -7.68 8.02
CA TRP A 128 -9.41 -8.06 7.38
C TRP A 128 -9.23 -9.29 6.49
N THR A 129 -8.17 -9.30 5.68
CA THR A 129 -7.83 -10.42 4.80
C THR A 129 -7.63 -11.72 5.60
N GLU A 130 -6.87 -11.66 6.70
CA GLU A 130 -6.67 -12.82 7.58
C GLU A 130 -7.98 -13.35 8.16
N ARG A 131 -8.84 -12.46 8.65
CA ARG A 131 -10.16 -12.86 9.21
C ARG A 131 -11.11 -13.43 8.17
N ARG A 132 -11.00 -13.04 6.91
CA ARG A 132 -11.94 -13.41 5.85
C ARG A 132 -11.37 -14.43 4.85
N ALA A 133 -10.13 -14.84 5.04
CA ALA A 133 -9.45 -15.76 4.12
C ALA A 133 -10.26 -17.03 3.86
N GLN A 134 -10.83 -17.65 4.89
CA GLN A 134 -11.64 -18.88 4.73
C GLN A 134 -12.89 -18.65 3.87
N GLN A 135 -13.56 -17.52 4.03
CA GLN A 135 -14.74 -17.19 3.21
C GLN A 135 -14.36 -16.99 1.73
N MET A 136 -13.22 -16.35 1.47
CA MET A 136 -12.72 -16.17 0.11
C MET A 136 -12.27 -17.50 -0.52
N LEU A 137 -11.65 -18.40 0.27
CA LEU A 137 -11.28 -19.73 -0.19
C LEU A 137 -12.52 -20.55 -0.57
N ALA A 138 -13.55 -20.56 0.27
CA ALA A 138 -14.80 -21.25 -0.03
C ALA A 138 -15.46 -20.71 -1.32
N ALA A 139 -15.48 -19.39 -1.49
CA ALA A 139 -16.00 -18.79 -2.72
C ALA A 139 -15.22 -19.19 -3.98
N ARG A 140 -13.89 -19.33 -3.87
CA ARG A 140 -13.05 -19.84 -4.97
C ARG A 140 -13.38 -21.28 -5.33
N GLU A 141 -13.51 -22.14 -4.32
CA GLU A 141 -13.88 -23.55 -4.52
C GLU A 141 -15.24 -23.69 -5.22
N GLU A 142 -16.23 -22.91 -4.82
CA GLU A 142 -17.53 -22.86 -5.48
C GLU A 142 -17.45 -22.38 -6.93
N PHE A 143 -16.69 -21.34 -7.16
CA PHE A 143 -16.48 -20.80 -8.52
C PHE A 143 -15.76 -21.82 -9.42
N ASP A 144 -14.68 -22.42 -8.93
CA ASP A 144 -13.91 -23.40 -9.70
C ASP A 144 -14.72 -24.64 -10.00
N ALA A 145 -15.53 -25.14 -9.06
CA ALA A 145 -16.45 -26.26 -9.25
C ALA A 145 -17.50 -25.96 -10.30
N ALA A 146 -18.06 -24.76 -10.30
CA ALA A 146 -19.06 -24.34 -11.27
C ALA A 146 -18.51 -24.16 -12.70
N HIS A 147 -17.19 -23.92 -12.85
CA HIS A 147 -16.52 -23.66 -14.13
C HIS A 147 -15.61 -24.80 -14.60
N ALA A 148 -15.49 -25.88 -13.83
CA ALA A 148 -14.67 -27.05 -14.19
C ALA A 148 -15.23 -27.85 -15.38
N GLU A 149 -16.50 -27.69 -15.72
CA GLU A 149 -17.20 -28.41 -16.79
C GLU A 149 -17.37 -27.55 -18.08
N ALA A 150 -16.70 -26.41 -18.15
CA ALA A 150 -16.78 -25.52 -19.32
C ALA A 150 -15.64 -25.78 -20.32
#